data_1b7a772daa48bff823c0ee0eaa6018d1
#
_entry.id   1b7a772daa48bff823c0ee0eaa6018d1
#
_cell.length_a   1.000
_cell.length_b   1.000
_cell.length_c   1.000
_cell.angle_alpha   90.00
_cell.angle_beta   90.00
_cell.angle_gamma   90.00
#
_symmetry.space_group_name_H-M   'P 1'
#
loop_
_entity.id
_entity.type
_entity.pdbx_description
1 polymer ?
#
loop_
_entity_poly.entity_id
_entity_poly.type
_entity_poly.pdbx_seq_one_letter_code
_entity_poly.pdbx_strand_id
1 'polypeptide(L)'
;MADAPITPPPATRRGGEVDVYHGVEVPDPYRWLEDGESPEVAEWVAAHNTRTREALDARPTWERWHERLSALVALPTVLDVSVVGDRLFVIERAAGADQYSLVLRSATDPAAAPRTLLD
;
A
#
# COMPACT_ATOMS: atom_id res chain seq x y z
N MET A 1 -14.82 -24.99 10.52
CA MET A 1 -15.84 -23.96 10.22
C MET A 1 -15.76 -23.70 8.73
N ALA A 2 -16.77 -24.02 7.94
CA ALA A 2 -16.74 -23.79 6.49
C ALA A 2 -16.76 -22.27 6.22
N ASP A 3 -15.84 -21.81 5.40
CA ASP A 3 -15.78 -20.44 4.92
C ASP A 3 -17.04 -20.13 4.10
N ALA A 4 -17.69 -18.99 4.34
CA ALA A 4 -18.80 -18.56 3.52
C ALA A 4 -18.37 -18.46 2.04
N PRO A 5 -19.22 -18.89 1.09
CA PRO A 5 -18.88 -18.81 -0.31
C PRO A 5 -18.63 -17.35 -0.72
N ILE A 6 -17.51 -17.12 -1.37
CA ILE A 6 -17.17 -15.78 -1.86
C ILE A 6 -18.00 -15.51 -3.12
N THR A 7 -18.80 -14.45 -3.11
CA THR A 7 -19.51 -13.97 -4.30
C THR A 7 -18.53 -13.73 -5.46
N PRO A 8 -18.81 -14.16 -6.68
CA PRO A 8 -17.93 -13.90 -7.82
C PRO A 8 -17.75 -12.38 -8.02
N PRO A 9 -16.62 -11.94 -8.61
CA PRO A 9 -16.40 -10.53 -8.91
C PRO A 9 -17.45 -10.01 -9.89
N PRO A 10 -17.79 -8.70 -9.85
CA PRO A 10 -18.62 -8.08 -10.88
C PRO A 10 -18.05 -8.31 -12.28
N ALA A 11 -18.93 -8.40 -13.27
CA ALA A 11 -18.49 -8.56 -14.66
C ALA A 11 -17.66 -7.34 -15.10
N THR A 12 -16.55 -7.60 -15.76
CA THR A 12 -15.70 -6.55 -16.34
C THR A 12 -15.87 -6.55 -17.86
N ARG A 13 -16.23 -5.39 -18.42
CA ARG A 13 -16.33 -5.21 -19.87
C ARG A 13 -14.98 -5.47 -20.54
N ARG A 14 -15.02 -6.11 -21.70
CA ARG A 14 -13.84 -6.28 -22.57
C ARG A 14 -13.95 -5.36 -23.76
N GLY A 15 -12.94 -4.50 -23.98
CA GLY A 15 -12.77 -3.68 -25.17
C GLY A 15 -12.17 -4.45 -26.35
N GLY A 16 -12.02 -3.76 -27.47
CA GLY A 16 -11.41 -4.31 -28.67
C GLY A 16 -10.05 -3.67 -29.02
N GLU A 17 -9.45 -2.97 -28.08
CA GLU A 17 -8.18 -2.26 -28.26
C GLU A 17 -7.05 -3.25 -28.50
N VAL A 18 -6.19 -2.92 -29.47
CA VAL A 18 -5.05 -3.75 -29.88
C VAL A 18 -3.86 -2.83 -30.15
N ASP A 19 -2.72 -3.11 -29.54
CA ASP A 19 -1.44 -2.49 -29.87
C ASP A 19 -0.62 -3.37 -30.82
N VAL A 20 0.29 -2.74 -31.54
CA VAL A 20 1.24 -3.46 -32.41
C VAL A 20 2.66 -3.19 -31.92
N TYR A 21 3.30 -4.22 -31.41
CA TYR A 21 4.71 -4.16 -30.97
C TYR A 21 5.58 -5.01 -31.92
N HIS A 22 6.51 -4.39 -32.62
CA HIS A 22 7.40 -5.07 -33.55
C HIS A 22 6.67 -5.92 -34.62
N GLY A 23 5.47 -5.45 -35.06
CA GLY A 23 4.65 -6.17 -36.04
C GLY A 23 3.76 -7.30 -35.45
N VAL A 24 3.72 -7.43 -34.12
CA VAL A 24 2.86 -8.41 -33.42
C VAL A 24 1.69 -7.66 -32.77
N GLU A 25 0.47 -8.11 -33.06
CA GLU A 25 -0.75 -7.59 -32.42
C GLU A 25 -0.86 -8.11 -30.98
N VAL A 26 -1.05 -7.19 -30.04
CA VAL A 26 -1.24 -7.49 -28.62
C VAL A 26 -2.58 -6.89 -28.18
N PRO A 27 -3.62 -7.72 -27.98
CA PRO A 27 -4.92 -7.26 -27.49
C PRO A 27 -4.83 -6.75 -26.05
N ASP A 28 -5.45 -5.58 -25.82
CA ASP A 28 -5.60 -4.99 -24.49
C ASP A 28 -7.09 -4.73 -24.19
N PRO A 29 -7.84 -5.75 -23.81
CA PRO A 29 -9.28 -5.63 -23.62
C PRO A 29 -9.68 -4.80 -22.39
N TYR A 30 -8.75 -4.37 -21.59
CA TYR A 30 -8.99 -3.62 -20.35
C TYR A 30 -8.35 -2.23 -20.34
N ARG A 31 -7.88 -1.73 -21.48
CA ARG A 31 -7.31 -0.38 -21.63
C ARG A 31 -8.21 0.72 -21.08
N TRP A 32 -9.51 0.57 -21.18
CA TRP A 32 -10.48 1.53 -20.65
C TRP A 32 -10.36 1.76 -19.14
N LEU A 33 -9.77 0.82 -18.38
CA LEU A 33 -9.52 0.98 -16.94
C LEU A 33 -8.38 1.95 -16.63
N GLU A 34 -7.55 2.35 -17.61
CA GLU A 34 -6.46 3.31 -17.42
C GLU A 34 -6.98 4.76 -17.29
N ASP A 35 -8.19 5.03 -17.76
CA ASP A 35 -8.82 6.35 -17.62
C ASP A 35 -9.44 6.54 -16.23
N GLY A 36 -8.60 6.93 -15.26
CA GLY A 36 -9.02 7.14 -13.87
C GLY A 36 -10.07 8.25 -13.66
N GLU A 37 -10.26 9.12 -14.64
CA GLU A 37 -11.28 10.20 -14.58
C GLU A 37 -12.64 9.75 -15.17
N SER A 38 -12.70 8.57 -15.78
CA SER A 38 -13.91 8.03 -16.36
C SER A 38 -14.96 7.66 -15.31
N PRO A 39 -16.23 8.10 -15.44
CA PRO A 39 -17.31 7.63 -14.58
C PRO A 39 -17.49 6.10 -14.62
N GLU A 40 -17.30 5.47 -15.79
CA GLU A 40 -17.38 4.01 -15.93
C GLU A 40 -16.32 3.30 -15.07
N VAL A 41 -15.10 3.83 -15.03
CA VAL A 41 -14.04 3.30 -14.17
C VAL A 41 -14.36 3.50 -12.69
N ALA A 42 -14.87 4.67 -12.31
CA ALA A 42 -15.30 4.94 -10.95
C ALA A 42 -16.40 3.98 -10.48
N GLU A 43 -17.40 3.70 -11.30
CA GLU A 43 -18.46 2.73 -11.01
C GLU A 43 -17.89 1.30 -10.88
N TRP A 44 -16.98 0.90 -11.77
CA TRP A 44 -16.33 -0.40 -11.72
C TRP A 44 -15.52 -0.57 -10.41
N VAL A 45 -14.74 0.44 -10.03
CA VAL A 45 -13.97 0.46 -8.78
C VAL A 45 -14.90 0.37 -7.57
N ALA A 46 -16.00 1.14 -7.55
CA ALA A 46 -16.96 1.13 -6.46
C ALA A 46 -17.61 -0.25 -6.28
N ALA A 47 -18.03 -0.89 -7.37
CA ALA A 47 -18.63 -2.22 -7.34
C ALA A 47 -17.65 -3.29 -6.81
N HIS A 48 -16.38 -3.24 -7.25
CA HIS A 48 -15.35 -4.17 -6.79
C HIS A 48 -14.97 -3.95 -5.33
N ASN A 49 -14.90 -2.69 -4.89
CA ASN A 49 -14.65 -2.34 -3.49
C ASN A 49 -15.79 -2.83 -2.58
N THR A 50 -17.04 -2.62 -2.98
CA THR A 50 -18.20 -3.11 -2.23
C THR A 50 -18.13 -4.62 -2.04
N ARG A 51 -17.95 -5.36 -3.13
CA ARG A 51 -17.82 -6.82 -3.09
C ARG A 51 -16.65 -7.27 -2.21
N THR A 52 -15.50 -6.58 -2.29
CA THR A 52 -14.31 -6.89 -1.49
C THR A 52 -14.58 -6.69 -0.01
N ARG A 53 -15.21 -5.58 0.36
CA ARG A 53 -15.61 -5.30 1.75
C ARG A 53 -16.57 -6.36 2.29
N GLU A 54 -17.62 -6.67 1.55
CA GLU A 54 -18.57 -7.72 1.95
C GLU A 54 -17.86 -9.05 2.19
N ALA A 55 -16.92 -9.44 1.32
CA ALA A 55 -16.19 -10.69 1.46
C ALA A 55 -15.21 -10.70 2.64
N LEU A 56 -14.58 -9.57 2.96
CA LEU A 56 -13.62 -9.45 4.05
C LEU A 56 -14.33 -9.31 5.41
N ASP A 57 -15.33 -8.42 5.48
CA ASP A 57 -16.03 -8.12 6.73
C ASP A 57 -16.85 -9.33 7.24
N ALA A 58 -17.25 -10.21 6.33
CA ALA A 58 -17.90 -11.48 6.69
C ALA A 58 -16.93 -12.51 7.30
N ARG A 59 -15.62 -12.26 7.31
CA ARG A 59 -14.65 -13.22 7.87
C ARG A 59 -14.55 -13.11 9.39
N PRO A 60 -14.76 -14.20 10.15
CA PRO A 60 -14.71 -14.16 11.62
C PRO A 60 -13.36 -13.72 12.21
N THR A 61 -12.31 -13.81 11.40
CA THR A 61 -10.93 -13.44 11.81
C THR A 61 -10.51 -12.04 11.38
N TRP A 62 -11.35 -11.33 10.57
CA TRP A 62 -11.02 -10.03 10.01
C TRP A 62 -10.63 -9.02 11.09
N GLU A 63 -11.50 -8.81 12.07
CA GLU A 63 -11.28 -7.84 13.15
C GLU A 63 -9.99 -8.11 13.92
N ARG A 64 -9.73 -9.37 14.29
CA ARG A 64 -8.50 -9.77 14.98
C ARG A 64 -7.24 -9.47 14.16
N TRP A 65 -7.27 -9.74 12.84
CA TRP A 65 -6.13 -9.44 11.99
C TRP A 65 -5.96 -7.95 11.77
N HIS A 66 -7.05 -7.22 11.59
CA HIS A 66 -7.03 -5.77 11.45
C HIS A 66 -6.42 -5.09 12.69
N GLU A 67 -6.88 -5.43 13.89
CA GLU A 67 -6.30 -4.94 15.14
C GLU A 67 -4.80 -5.26 15.26
N ARG A 68 -4.44 -6.52 14.97
CA ARG A 68 -3.05 -6.96 15.09
C ARG A 68 -2.13 -6.24 14.10
N LEU A 69 -2.54 -6.13 12.85
CA LEU A 69 -1.77 -5.44 11.81
C LEU A 69 -1.68 -3.93 12.09
N SER A 70 -2.77 -3.31 12.52
CA SER A 70 -2.76 -1.90 12.92
C SER A 70 -1.78 -1.63 14.05
N ALA A 71 -1.76 -2.50 15.08
CA ALA A 71 -0.81 -2.38 16.16
C ALA A 71 0.66 -2.54 15.69
N LEU A 72 0.92 -3.46 14.75
CA LEU A 72 2.26 -3.68 14.19
C LEU A 72 2.72 -2.51 13.32
N VAL A 73 1.82 -1.96 12.48
CA VAL A 73 2.12 -0.82 11.63
C VAL A 73 2.39 0.45 12.46
N ALA A 74 1.76 0.57 13.63
CA ALA A 74 1.98 1.70 14.53
C ALA A 74 3.32 1.66 15.30
N LEU A 75 4.09 0.55 15.22
CA LEU A 75 5.40 0.49 15.87
C LEU A 75 6.42 1.41 15.19
N PRO A 76 7.35 2.00 15.98
CA PRO A 76 8.46 2.73 15.40
C PRO A 76 9.33 1.77 14.57
N THR A 77 9.83 2.25 13.45
CA THR A 77 10.60 1.43 12.50
C THR A 77 11.86 2.17 12.09
N VAL A 78 13.01 1.48 12.11
CA VAL A 78 14.24 1.96 11.49
C VAL A 78 14.41 1.22 10.16
N LEU A 79 14.48 1.98 9.07
CA LEU A 79 14.62 1.43 7.72
C LEU A 79 16.08 1.29 7.31
N ASP A 80 16.90 2.30 7.63
CA ASP A 80 18.33 2.33 7.30
C ASP A 80 19.14 3.15 8.29
N VAL A 81 20.41 2.80 8.42
CA VAL A 81 21.39 3.52 9.24
C VAL A 81 22.71 3.63 8.49
N SER A 82 23.11 4.85 8.16
CA SER A 82 24.41 5.14 7.56
C SER A 82 25.33 5.88 8.55
N VAL A 83 26.59 5.43 8.65
CA VAL A 83 27.58 5.98 9.57
C VAL A 83 28.60 6.80 8.81
N VAL A 84 28.80 8.07 9.20
CA VAL A 84 29.80 8.95 8.60
C VAL A 84 30.54 9.68 9.73
N GLY A 85 31.76 9.23 10.04
CA GLY A 85 32.52 9.73 11.16
C GLY A 85 31.79 9.49 12.50
N ASP A 86 31.51 10.54 13.25
CA ASP A 86 30.79 10.52 14.54
C ASP A 86 29.25 10.71 14.36
N ARG A 87 28.73 10.57 13.14
CA ARG A 87 27.34 10.84 12.79
C ARG A 87 26.63 9.60 12.30
N LEU A 88 25.40 9.40 12.76
CA LEU A 88 24.45 8.41 12.27
C LEU A 88 23.35 9.12 11.51
N PHE A 89 23.20 8.79 10.23
CA PHE A 89 22.05 9.18 9.41
C PHE A 89 21.06 8.03 9.45
N VAL A 90 19.91 8.27 10.04
CA VAL A 90 18.91 7.24 10.29
C VAL A 90 17.65 7.57 9.53
N ILE A 91 17.17 6.64 8.69
CA ILE A 91 15.84 6.72 8.12
C ILE A 91 14.92 5.96 9.07
N GLU A 92 14.06 6.69 9.76
CA GLU A 92 13.18 6.11 10.78
C GLU A 92 11.75 6.68 10.66
N ARG A 93 10.81 5.90 11.15
CA ARG A 93 9.42 6.33 11.31
C ARG A 93 9.05 6.22 12.78
N ALA A 94 8.64 7.33 13.36
CA ALA A 94 8.17 7.36 14.75
C ALA A 94 6.87 6.56 14.93
N ALA A 95 6.58 6.13 16.16
CA ALA A 95 5.34 5.44 16.48
C ALA A 95 4.12 6.28 16.07
N GLY A 96 3.23 5.71 15.28
CA GLY A 96 2.01 6.37 14.80
C GLY A 96 2.21 7.44 13.71
N ALA A 97 3.44 7.63 13.22
CA ALA A 97 3.69 8.51 12.08
C ALA A 97 3.40 7.80 10.76
N ASP A 98 2.92 8.54 9.75
CA ASP A 98 2.63 8.02 8.42
C ASP A 98 3.83 8.02 7.49
N GLN A 99 4.82 8.89 7.75
CA GLN A 99 5.98 9.11 6.91
C GLN A 99 7.30 8.75 7.63
N TYR A 100 8.32 8.43 6.84
CA TYR A 100 9.68 8.27 7.32
C TYR A 100 10.37 9.63 7.36
N SER A 101 11.23 9.83 8.37
CA SER A 101 12.07 11.01 8.51
C SER A 101 13.54 10.62 8.40
N LEU A 102 14.37 11.49 7.85
CA LEU A 102 15.83 11.38 7.94
C LEU A 102 16.29 12.12 9.19
N VAL A 103 16.88 11.38 10.13
CA VAL A 103 17.29 11.89 11.44
C VAL A 103 18.81 11.75 11.61
N LEU A 104 19.46 12.81 12.08
CA LEU A 104 20.85 12.81 12.46
C LEU A 104 20.99 12.53 13.96
N ARG A 105 21.78 11.54 14.30
CA ARG A 105 22.14 11.18 15.70
C ARG A 105 23.65 11.20 15.89
N SER A 106 24.12 11.33 17.12
CA SER A 106 25.53 11.14 17.44
C SER A 106 25.84 9.65 17.54
N ALA A 107 26.97 9.23 16.97
CA ALA A 107 27.48 7.88 17.12
C ALA A 107 28.24 7.68 18.44
N THR A 108 28.71 8.78 19.07
CA THR A 108 29.55 8.78 20.26
C THR A 108 28.85 9.23 21.54
N ASP A 109 27.69 9.93 21.37
CA ASP A 109 26.86 10.40 22.50
C ASP A 109 25.38 10.01 22.25
N PRO A 110 24.95 8.86 22.78
CA PRO A 110 23.53 8.43 22.65
C PRO A 110 22.54 9.34 23.37
N ALA A 111 22.99 10.19 24.31
CA ALA A 111 22.13 11.12 25.05
C ALA A 111 21.93 12.43 24.31
N ALA A 112 22.71 12.71 23.24
CA ALA A 112 22.53 13.90 22.41
C ALA A 112 21.17 13.87 21.72
N ALA A 113 20.48 15.00 21.75
CA ALA A 113 19.17 15.12 21.09
C ALA A 113 19.30 14.85 19.58
N PRO A 114 18.45 14.02 19.00
CA PRO A 114 18.41 13.80 17.56
C PRO A 114 17.97 15.05 16.84
N ARG A 115 18.41 15.23 15.59
CA ARG A 115 18.02 16.34 14.72
C ARG A 115 17.37 15.80 13.44
N THR A 116 16.11 16.10 13.23
CA THR A 116 15.43 15.81 11.95
C THR A 116 16.03 16.68 10.84
N LEU A 117 16.40 16.05 9.75
CA LEU A 117 16.96 16.69 8.57
C LEU A 117 15.90 16.80 7.47
N LEU A 118 15.01 15.79 7.38
CA LEU A 118 13.93 15.71 6.41
C LEU A 118 12.78 14.91 7.03
N ASP A 119 11.56 15.36 6.86
CA ASP A 119 10.30 14.75 7.28
C ASP A 119 9.24 14.88 6.17
#